data_f46dc67bfeaa4cdfe277ceb1b6ddedce
#
_entry.id   f46dc67bfeaa4cdfe277ceb1b6ddedce
#
_cell.length_a   1.000
_cell.length_b   1.000
_cell.length_c   1.000
_cell.angle_alpha   90.00
_cell.angle_beta   90.00
_cell.angle_gamma   90.00
#
_symmetry.space_group_name_H-M   'P 1'
#
loop_
_entity.id
_entity.type
_entity.pdbx_description
1 polymer ?
#
loop_
_entity_poly.entity_id
_entity_poly.type
_entity_poly.pdbx_seq_one_letter_code
_entity_poly.pdbx_strand_id
1 'polypeptide(L)'
;KEHLPNLQVGNSSRLPFAEPLTGHNTVRKQKYIDFQQPKQYWWSGGVAGFRGTIVNWVDTLVNWNDGLDIDLASELFGAMFDYPLAASYPISDYNGEATDEWFTTAIRDQTAKMIANSGGQERYIPWVGLEHFGSNWLTASELDRILAEMQSQGTMRYCYFIYNSMKPEIWDVIRKYGQPQND
;
A
#
# COMPACT_ATOMS: atom_id res chain seq x y z
N LYS A 1 -7.97 -0.48 28.74
CA LYS A 1 -7.14 -1.62 29.20
C LYS A 1 -7.24 -1.95 30.68
N GLU A 2 -7.84 -1.10 31.48
CA GLU A 2 -8.00 -1.33 32.93
C GLU A 2 -8.70 -2.66 33.26
N HIS A 3 -9.74 -3.00 32.46
CA HIS A 3 -10.50 -4.25 32.64
C HIS A 3 -10.02 -5.41 31.74
N LEU A 4 -9.22 -5.13 30.73
CA LEU A 4 -8.72 -6.11 29.76
C LEU A 4 -7.24 -5.83 29.44
N PRO A 5 -6.33 -6.16 30.40
CA PRO A 5 -4.91 -5.76 30.31
C PRO A 5 -4.19 -6.32 29.08
N ASN A 6 -4.64 -7.46 28.57
CA ASN A 6 -4.05 -8.12 27.39
C ASN A 6 -4.70 -7.71 26.07
N LEU A 7 -5.70 -6.82 26.08
CA LEU A 7 -6.37 -6.36 24.88
C LEU A 7 -5.41 -5.52 24.04
N GLN A 8 -5.21 -5.92 22.80
CA GLN A 8 -4.54 -5.13 21.78
C GLN A 8 -5.55 -4.44 20.89
N VAL A 9 -5.34 -3.16 20.65
CA VAL A 9 -6.18 -2.33 19.81
C VAL A 9 -5.40 -1.94 18.57
N GLY A 10 -5.91 -2.34 17.41
CA GLY A 10 -5.35 -1.97 16.11
C GLY A 10 -6.22 -0.97 15.37
N ASN A 11 -5.64 -0.31 14.39
CA ASN A 11 -6.35 0.58 13.48
C ASN A 11 -5.96 0.31 12.03
N SER A 12 -6.95 0.21 11.16
CA SER A 12 -6.71 0.17 9.72
C SER A 12 -6.58 1.59 9.17
N SER A 13 -5.59 1.82 8.34
CA SER A 13 -5.31 3.11 7.71
C SER A 13 -5.07 2.97 6.22
N ARG A 14 -4.92 4.09 5.54
CA ARG A 14 -4.40 4.18 4.17
C ARG A 14 -2.88 4.21 4.20
N LEU A 15 -2.28 4.13 3.04
CA LEU A 15 -0.85 4.44 2.86
C LEU A 15 -0.58 5.93 3.16
N PRO A 16 0.62 6.29 3.60
CA PRO A 16 0.96 7.66 4.02
C PRO A 16 0.63 8.72 2.99
N PHE A 17 0.86 8.48 1.71
CA PHE A 17 0.54 9.43 0.65
C PHE A 17 -0.95 9.78 0.58
N ALA A 18 -1.84 8.85 0.94
CA ALA A 18 -3.29 9.02 0.87
C ALA A 18 -3.92 9.46 2.22
N GLU A 19 -3.15 9.63 3.28
CA GLU A 19 -3.66 10.06 4.58
C GLU A 19 -4.37 11.42 4.52
N PRO A 20 -3.86 12.45 3.79
CA PRO A 20 -4.55 13.74 3.66
C PRO A 20 -5.94 13.62 3.07
N LEU A 21 -6.15 12.71 2.10
CA LEU A 21 -7.44 12.47 1.47
C LEU A 21 -8.50 11.91 2.42
N THR A 22 -8.07 11.18 3.41
CA THR A 22 -8.97 10.42 4.31
C THR A 22 -9.06 11.02 5.71
N GLY A 23 -8.36 12.11 5.96
CA GLY A 23 -8.27 12.72 7.28
C GLY A 23 -7.56 11.83 8.31
N HIS A 24 -6.87 10.80 7.88
CA HIS A 24 -6.08 9.95 8.75
C HIS A 24 -4.79 10.66 9.17
N ASN A 25 -4.35 10.39 10.37
CA ASN A 25 -3.03 10.80 10.85
C ASN A 25 -2.47 9.67 11.71
N THR A 26 -1.71 8.80 11.10
CA THR A 26 -1.14 7.60 11.73
C THR A 26 -0.24 7.97 12.91
N VAL A 27 0.59 9.01 12.77
CA VAL A 27 1.48 9.49 13.83
C VAL A 27 0.69 9.93 15.08
N ARG A 28 -0.42 10.64 14.90
CA ARG A 28 -1.26 11.04 16.04
C ARG A 28 -1.98 9.87 16.70
N LYS A 29 -2.36 8.86 15.93
CA LYS A 29 -3.10 7.69 16.42
C LYS A 29 -2.22 6.72 17.20
N GLN A 30 -0.93 6.63 16.89
CA GLN A 30 -0.03 5.64 17.50
C GLN A 30 -0.01 5.65 19.04
N LYS A 31 -0.32 6.77 19.67
CA LYS A 31 -0.39 6.85 21.14
C LYS A 31 -1.63 6.20 21.77
N TYR A 32 -2.65 5.89 20.94
CA TYR A 32 -3.92 5.33 21.43
C TYR A 32 -4.12 3.86 21.06
N ILE A 33 -3.28 3.32 20.16
CA ILE A 33 -3.42 1.99 19.60
C ILE A 33 -2.12 1.22 19.75
N ASP A 34 -2.21 -0.10 19.74
CA ASP A 34 -1.06 -0.97 19.91
C ASP A 34 -0.38 -1.29 18.58
N PHE A 35 -1.14 -1.35 17.48
CA PHE A 35 -0.61 -1.62 16.15
C PHE A 35 -1.41 -0.96 15.03
N GLN A 36 -0.76 -0.78 13.88
CA GLN A 36 -1.34 -0.24 12.64
C GLN A 36 -1.47 -1.33 11.59
N GLN A 37 -2.61 -1.33 10.89
CA GLN A 37 -2.90 -2.24 9.79
C GLN A 37 -3.20 -1.46 8.50
N PRO A 38 -2.19 -0.84 7.86
CA PRO A 38 -2.43 -0.10 6.64
C PRO A 38 -2.82 -1.03 5.48
N LYS A 39 -3.68 -0.52 4.61
CA LYS A 39 -4.08 -1.21 3.38
C LYS A 39 -3.02 -1.02 2.31
N GLN A 40 -2.19 -2.01 2.13
CA GLN A 40 -1.18 -2.07 1.07
C GLN A 40 -1.70 -2.88 -0.12
N TYR A 41 -2.73 -2.35 -0.75
CA TYR A 41 -3.35 -2.91 -1.95
C TYR A 41 -2.73 -2.24 -3.18
N TRP A 42 -1.56 -2.73 -3.57
CA TRP A 42 -0.73 -2.06 -4.57
C TRP A 42 -1.42 -1.95 -5.92
N TRP A 43 -2.02 -3.03 -6.39
CA TRP A 43 -2.59 -3.14 -7.73
C TRP A 43 -4.10 -2.94 -7.81
N SER A 44 -4.78 -2.89 -6.69
CA SER A 44 -6.23 -2.75 -6.69
C SER A 44 -6.67 -1.46 -7.42
N GLY A 45 -7.61 -1.61 -8.34
CA GLY A 45 -8.20 -0.50 -9.10
C GLY A 45 -9.18 0.36 -8.32
N GLY A 46 -9.56 -0.06 -7.11
CA GLY A 46 -10.47 0.70 -6.24
C GLY A 46 -9.77 1.81 -5.46
N VAL A 47 -10.57 2.70 -4.89
CA VAL A 47 -10.08 3.81 -4.05
C VAL A 47 -9.29 3.35 -2.80
N ALA A 48 -9.34 2.07 -2.46
CA ALA A 48 -8.53 1.49 -1.41
C ALA A 48 -7.12 1.10 -1.89
N GLY A 49 -6.93 0.93 -3.18
CA GLY A 49 -5.67 0.55 -3.79
C GLY A 49 -4.74 1.75 -4.01
N PHE A 50 -3.46 1.48 -4.01
CA PHE A 50 -2.44 2.48 -4.32
C PHE A 50 -2.63 2.99 -5.76
N ARG A 51 -2.57 2.07 -6.73
CA ARG A 51 -2.78 2.37 -8.14
C ARG A 51 -4.14 3.03 -8.39
N GLY A 52 -5.22 2.43 -7.87
CA GLY A 52 -6.57 2.94 -8.09
C GLY A 52 -6.77 4.35 -7.52
N THR A 53 -6.14 4.70 -6.42
CA THR A 53 -6.19 6.06 -5.89
C THR A 53 -5.54 7.04 -6.86
N ILE A 54 -4.35 6.76 -7.37
CA ILE A 54 -3.64 7.64 -8.30
C ILE A 54 -4.44 7.82 -9.59
N VAL A 55 -4.79 6.71 -10.24
CA VAL A 55 -5.52 6.74 -11.53
C VAL A 55 -6.84 7.49 -11.41
N ASN A 56 -7.67 7.15 -10.42
CA ASN A 56 -8.98 7.77 -10.28
C ASN A 56 -8.90 9.27 -9.96
N TRP A 57 -7.89 9.72 -9.22
CA TRP A 57 -7.70 11.14 -8.95
C TRP A 57 -7.23 11.90 -10.18
N VAL A 58 -6.25 11.38 -10.91
CA VAL A 58 -5.75 12.02 -12.13
C VAL A 58 -6.85 12.08 -13.19
N ASP A 59 -7.57 10.98 -13.44
CA ASP A 59 -8.69 10.96 -14.36
C ASP A 59 -9.80 11.96 -13.94
N THR A 60 -10.08 12.08 -12.65
CA THR A 60 -11.07 13.03 -12.15
C THR A 60 -10.63 14.47 -12.41
N LEU A 61 -9.37 14.80 -12.16
CA LEU A 61 -8.83 16.13 -12.42
C LEU A 61 -8.96 16.51 -13.90
N VAL A 62 -8.57 15.60 -14.79
CA VAL A 62 -8.69 15.81 -16.25
C VAL A 62 -10.15 15.97 -16.67
N ASN A 63 -11.05 15.13 -16.20
CA ASN A 63 -12.45 15.14 -16.60
C ASN A 63 -13.24 16.36 -16.06
N TRP A 64 -12.79 16.96 -14.97
CA TRP A 64 -13.49 18.09 -14.35
C TRP A 64 -12.92 19.46 -14.72
N ASN A 65 -11.78 19.49 -15.39
CA ASN A 65 -11.12 20.76 -15.73
C ASN A 65 -10.78 20.82 -17.21
N ASP A 66 -11.54 21.61 -17.96
CA ASP A 66 -11.29 21.85 -19.36
C ASP A 66 -9.86 22.36 -19.60
N GLY A 67 -9.13 21.72 -20.49
CA GLY A 67 -7.78 22.10 -20.84
C GLY A 67 -6.68 21.61 -19.89
N LEU A 68 -7.02 20.84 -18.87
CA LEU A 68 -6.03 20.13 -18.04
C LEU A 68 -5.68 18.81 -18.72
N ASP A 69 -4.44 18.68 -19.18
CA ASP A 69 -3.95 17.42 -19.72
C ASP A 69 -3.52 16.43 -18.61
N ILE A 70 -3.30 15.20 -19.02
CA ILE A 70 -3.00 14.10 -18.08
C ILE A 70 -1.62 14.26 -17.41
N ASP A 71 -0.66 14.86 -18.10
CA ASP A 71 0.69 15.05 -17.57
C ASP A 71 0.66 16.11 -16.47
N LEU A 72 0.01 17.24 -16.72
CA LEU A 72 -0.17 18.30 -15.73
C LEU A 72 -1.03 17.82 -14.54
N ALA A 73 -2.07 17.02 -14.79
CA ALA A 73 -2.87 16.43 -13.72
C ALA A 73 -2.06 15.49 -12.83
N SER A 74 -1.15 14.71 -13.44
CA SER A 74 -0.23 13.83 -12.71
C SER A 74 0.79 14.62 -11.86
N GLU A 75 1.35 15.71 -12.41
CA GLU A 75 2.23 16.62 -11.68
C GLU A 75 1.52 17.27 -10.49
N LEU A 76 0.30 17.76 -10.71
CA LEU A 76 -0.53 18.33 -9.64
C LEU A 76 -0.82 17.30 -8.54
N PHE A 77 -1.16 16.08 -8.91
CA PHE A 77 -1.34 15.00 -7.95
C PHE A 77 -0.07 14.76 -7.13
N GLY A 78 1.09 14.63 -7.79
CA GLY A 78 2.36 14.43 -7.13
C GLY A 78 2.71 15.55 -6.14
N ALA A 79 2.47 16.81 -6.54
CA ALA A 79 2.70 17.97 -5.70
C ALA A 79 1.74 18.04 -4.50
N MET A 80 0.46 17.71 -4.70
CA MET A 80 -0.56 17.75 -3.63
C MET A 80 -0.31 16.69 -2.54
N PHE A 81 0.21 15.54 -2.92
CA PHE A 81 0.35 14.40 -2.00
C PHE A 81 1.79 14.10 -1.61
N ASP A 82 2.72 14.99 -1.95
CA ASP A 82 4.17 14.79 -1.73
C ASP A 82 4.60 13.40 -2.24
N TYR A 83 4.18 13.08 -3.46
CA TYR A 83 4.44 11.81 -4.08
C TYR A 83 5.06 11.99 -5.47
N PRO A 84 6.36 12.30 -5.56
CA PRO A 84 7.03 12.66 -6.82
C PRO A 84 6.97 11.57 -7.89
N LEU A 85 6.81 10.30 -7.53
CA LEU A 85 6.62 9.22 -8.50
C LEU A 85 5.33 9.39 -9.30
N ALA A 86 4.25 9.87 -8.70
CA ALA A 86 3.01 10.13 -9.43
C ALA A 86 3.22 11.17 -10.54
N ALA A 87 4.04 12.19 -10.31
CA ALA A 87 4.39 13.19 -11.30
C ALA A 87 5.38 12.70 -12.36
N SER A 88 6.16 11.66 -12.06
CA SER A 88 7.24 11.15 -12.94
C SER A 88 6.77 10.06 -13.89
N TYR A 89 5.64 9.43 -13.61
CA TYR A 89 5.15 8.30 -14.38
C TYR A 89 3.88 8.65 -15.15
N PRO A 90 3.81 8.38 -16.46
CA PRO A 90 2.60 8.52 -17.24
C PRO A 90 1.48 7.66 -16.64
N ILE A 91 0.25 8.15 -16.69
CA ILE A 91 -0.91 7.42 -16.16
C ILE A 91 -1.07 6.05 -16.82
N SER A 92 -0.58 5.88 -18.06
CA SER A 92 -0.54 4.61 -18.78
C SER A 92 0.22 3.53 -18.01
N ASP A 93 1.27 3.89 -17.30
CA ASP A 93 2.09 2.95 -16.53
C ASP A 93 1.34 2.41 -15.32
N TYR A 94 0.40 3.19 -14.79
CA TYR A 94 -0.51 2.75 -13.73
C TYR A 94 -1.62 1.85 -14.25
N ASN A 95 -1.89 1.86 -15.56
CA ASN A 95 -2.89 1.02 -16.22
C ASN A 95 -2.34 -0.31 -16.72
N GLY A 96 -1.02 -0.42 -16.88
CA GLY A 96 -0.30 -1.61 -17.30
C GLY A 96 0.44 -2.31 -16.15
N GLU A 97 1.50 -2.99 -16.50
CA GLU A 97 2.51 -3.43 -15.55
C GLU A 97 3.37 -2.24 -15.18
N ALA A 98 3.47 -1.93 -13.88
CA ALA A 98 4.37 -0.89 -13.44
C ALA A 98 5.83 -1.29 -13.72
N THR A 99 6.66 -0.29 -14.02
CA THR A 99 8.10 -0.52 -14.20
C THR A 99 8.71 -1.08 -12.90
N ASP A 100 9.81 -1.80 -13.03
CA ASP A 100 10.51 -2.34 -11.85
C ASP A 100 10.93 -1.24 -10.87
N GLU A 101 11.33 -0.09 -11.38
CA GLU A 101 11.71 1.08 -10.58
C GLU A 101 10.52 1.64 -9.79
N TRP A 102 9.39 1.88 -10.47
CA TRP A 102 8.19 2.37 -9.82
C TRP A 102 7.73 1.41 -8.72
N PHE A 103 7.63 0.11 -9.06
CA PHE A 103 7.20 -0.92 -8.14
C PHE A 103 8.08 -0.96 -6.89
N THR A 104 9.38 -1.06 -7.11
CA THR A 104 10.37 -1.15 -6.05
C THR A 104 10.37 0.12 -5.18
N THR A 105 10.42 1.29 -5.79
CA THR A 105 10.49 2.57 -5.07
C THR A 105 9.20 2.84 -4.32
N ALA A 106 8.04 2.65 -4.97
CA ALA A 106 6.74 2.90 -4.34
C ALA A 106 6.52 2.01 -3.11
N ILE A 107 6.80 0.72 -3.22
CA ILE A 107 6.64 -0.22 -2.11
C ILE A 107 7.59 0.10 -0.97
N ARG A 108 8.86 0.33 -1.25
CA ARG A 108 9.88 0.67 -0.25
C ARG A 108 9.52 1.93 0.50
N ASP A 109 9.27 3.03 -0.22
CA ASP A 109 9.01 4.33 0.38
C ASP A 109 7.77 4.33 1.25
N GLN A 110 6.67 3.80 0.75
CA GLN A 110 5.43 3.78 1.50
C GLN A 110 5.50 2.81 2.69
N THR A 111 6.20 1.68 2.56
CA THR A 111 6.42 0.75 3.66
C THR A 111 7.30 1.38 4.74
N ALA A 112 8.44 1.97 4.37
CA ALA A 112 9.34 2.64 5.31
C ALA A 112 8.65 3.78 6.06
N LYS A 113 7.94 4.65 5.33
CA LYS A 113 7.15 5.75 5.92
C LYS A 113 6.09 5.22 6.89
N MET A 114 5.39 4.13 6.52
CA MET A 114 4.35 3.57 7.39
C MET A 114 4.93 2.92 8.65
N ILE A 115 6.04 2.19 8.56
CA ILE A 115 6.74 1.65 9.73
C ILE A 115 7.14 2.79 10.68
N ALA A 116 7.74 3.85 10.17
CA ALA A 116 8.12 5.00 10.97
C ALA A 116 6.88 5.67 11.62
N ASN A 117 5.83 5.91 10.84
CA ASN A 117 4.57 6.51 11.33
C ASN A 117 3.83 5.62 12.34
N SER A 118 4.05 4.31 12.32
CA SER A 118 3.47 3.36 13.28
C SER A 118 4.20 3.33 14.62
N GLY A 119 5.40 3.88 14.67
CA GLY A 119 6.27 3.83 15.86
C GLY A 119 7.16 2.59 15.91
N GLY A 120 7.42 1.97 14.75
CA GLY A 120 8.32 0.85 14.58
C GLY A 120 7.68 -0.39 13.94
N GLN A 121 8.54 -1.30 13.51
CA GLN A 121 8.16 -2.51 12.77
C GLN A 121 7.26 -3.46 13.58
N GLU A 122 7.42 -3.51 14.89
CA GLU A 122 6.62 -4.39 15.76
C GLU A 122 5.15 -3.94 15.88
N ARG A 123 4.89 -2.69 15.53
CA ARG A 123 3.54 -2.10 15.54
C ARG A 123 2.92 -2.02 14.16
N TYR A 124 3.58 -2.55 13.16
CA TYR A 124 3.17 -2.52 11.78
C TYR A 124 2.78 -3.92 11.30
N ILE A 125 1.51 -4.08 10.89
CA ILE A 125 0.94 -5.35 10.40
C ILE A 125 0.09 -5.03 9.16
N PRO A 126 0.68 -4.92 7.97
CA PRO A 126 -0.05 -4.48 6.79
C PRO A 126 -1.08 -5.50 6.30
N TRP A 127 -2.16 -4.99 5.72
CA TRP A 127 -3.05 -5.75 4.86
C TRP A 127 -2.48 -5.76 3.44
N VAL A 128 -1.96 -6.88 3.00
CA VAL A 128 -1.48 -7.07 1.63
C VAL A 128 -2.64 -7.53 0.75
N GLY A 129 -2.98 -6.71 -0.25
CA GLY A 129 -4.01 -7.06 -1.23
C GLY A 129 -3.47 -8.08 -2.24
N LEU A 130 -4.25 -9.10 -2.53
CA LEU A 130 -3.94 -10.13 -3.52
C LEU A 130 -4.62 -9.89 -4.87
N GLU A 131 -5.37 -8.80 -4.98
CA GLU A 131 -6.02 -8.40 -6.22
C GLU A 131 -5.07 -7.63 -7.13
N HIS A 132 -5.14 -7.97 -8.41
CA HIS A 132 -4.59 -7.16 -9.49
C HIS A 132 -5.71 -6.32 -10.14
N PHE A 133 -5.33 -5.36 -10.95
CA PHE A 133 -6.28 -4.54 -11.72
C PHE A 133 -7.20 -5.40 -12.61
N GLY A 134 -8.46 -4.97 -12.72
CA GLY A 134 -9.43 -5.62 -13.60
C GLY A 134 -9.98 -6.95 -13.12
N SER A 135 -10.05 -7.16 -11.80
CA SER A 135 -10.55 -8.40 -11.16
C SER A 135 -9.63 -9.61 -11.36
N ASN A 136 -8.40 -9.39 -11.77
CA ASN A 136 -7.37 -10.41 -11.80
C ASN A 136 -6.75 -10.60 -10.42
N TRP A 137 -5.99 -11.67 -10.27
CA TRP A 137 -5.26 -11.98 -9.06
C TRP A 137 -3.77 -11.79 -9.29
N LEU A 138 -3.04 -11.39 -8.26
CA LEU A 138 -1.58 -11.38 -8.30
C LEU A 138 -1.06 -12.77 -8.66
N THR A 139 -0.03 -12.80 -9.48
CA THR A 139 0.79 -14.00 -9.66
C THR A 139 1.68 -14.25 -8.45
N ALA A 140 2.16 -15.47 -8.31
CA ALA A 140 3.12 -15.78 -7.25
C ALA A 140 4.39 -14.93 -7.33
N SER A 141 4.86 -14.63 -8.54
CA SER A 141 6.03 -13.78 -8.76
C SER A 141 5.80 -12.33 -8.31
N GLU A 142 4.64 -11.75 -8.62
CA GLU A 142 4.29 -10.40 -8.17
C GLU A 142 4.19 -10.33 -6.64
N LEU A 143 3.51 -11.31 -6.02
CA LEU A 143 3.42 -11.37 -4.57
C LEU A 143 4.80 -11.54 -3.92
N ASP A 144 5.65 -12.41 -4.47
CA ASP A 144 7.01 -12.61 -3.95
C ASP A 144 7.82 -11.32 -3.97
N ARG A 145 7.74 -10.55 -5.05
CA ARG A 145 8.40 -9.24 -5.16
C ARG A 145 7.85 -8.23 -4.14
N ILE A 146 6.53 -8.13 -4.00
CA ILE A 146 5.90 -7.24 -3.00
C ILE A 146 6.41 -7.57 -1.60
N LEU A 147 6.37 -8.84 -1.22
CA LEU A 147 6.76 -9.25 0.12
C LEU A 147 8.26 -9.09 0.35
N ALA A 148 9.10 -9.36 -0.67
CA ALA A 148 10.54 -9.14 -0.59
C ALA A 148 10.86 -7.65 -0.33
N GLU A 149 10.22 -6.73 -1.09
CA GLU A 149 10.43 -5.30 -0.89
C GLU A 149 9.94 -4.81 0.47
N MET A 150 8.79 -5.29 0.93
CA MET A 150 8.27 -4.95 2.26
C MET A 150 9.16 -5.49 3.36
N GLN A 151 9.65 -6.73 3.22
CA GLN A 151 10.56 -7.36 4.18
C GLN A 151 11.90 -6.62 4.24
N SER A 152 12.43 -6.14 3.10
CA SER A 152 13.66 -5.35 3.05
C SER A 152 13.58 -4.06 3.88
N GLN A 153 12.36 -3.56 4.14
CA GLN A 153 12.10 -2.40 4.99
C GLN A 153 11.80 -2.78 6.44
N GLY A 154 11.87 -4.06 6.80
CA GLY A 154 11.66 -4.54 8.17
C GLY A 154 10.23 -4.99 8.48
N THR A 155 9.39 -5.28 7.47
CA THR A 155 8.08 -5.88 7.72
C THR A 155 8.23 -7.31 8.22
N MET A 156 7.69 -7.60 9.41
CA MET A 156 7.82 -8.91 10.05
C MET A 156 6.52 -9.71 10.07
N ARG A 157 5.38 -9.05 9.89
CA ARG A 157 4.05 -9.65 10.01
C ARG A 157 3.16 -9.14 8.90
N TYR A 158 2.28 -10.01 8.39
CA TYR A 158 1.39 -9.69 7.28
C TYR A 158 -0.03 -10.19 7.56
N CYS A 159 -1.03 -9.44 7.10
CA CYS A 159 -2.38 -9.90 6.88
C CYS A 159 -2.65 -9.93 5.38
N TYR A 160 -3.37 -10.91 4.87
CA TYR A 160 -3.68 -11.03 3.45
C TYR A 160 -5.17 -10.80 3.19
N PHE A 161 -5.46 -10.10 2.10
CA PHE A 161 -6.81 -9.78 1.64
C PHE A 161 -6.87 -10.01 0.12
N ILE A 162 -7.67 -10.80 -0.44
CA ILE A 162 -8.77 -11.67 -0.04
C ILE A 162 -8.28 -13.12 -0.11
N TYR A 163 -8.64 -13.97 0.86
CA TYR A 163 -8.07 -15.33 0.99
C TYR A 163 -8.82 -16.41 0.20
N ASN A 164 -10.08 -16.20 -0.14
CA ASN A 164 -10.98 -17.23 -0.70
C ASN A 164 -10.65 -17.66 -2.14
N SER A 165 -9.71 -17.00 -2.78
CA SER A 165 -9.28 -17.29 -4.15
C SER A 165 -7.78 -17.58 -4.27
N MET A 166 -7.12 -17.88 -3.16
CA MET A 166 -5.70 -18.17 -3.15
C MET A 166 -5.40 -19.52 -3.82
N LYS A 167 -4.61 -19.46 -4.87
CA LYS A 167 -4.06 -20.64 -5.54
C LYS A 167 -2.91 -21.26 -4.72
N PRO A 168 -2.59 -22.56 -4.94
CA PRO A 168 -1.50 -23.23 -4.22
C PRO A 168 -0.17 -22.48 -4.26
N GLU A 169 0.21 -21.94 -5.43
CA GLU A 169 1.44 -21.19 -5.61
C GLU A 169 1.52 -19.90 -4.79
N ILE A 170 0.38 -19.28 -4.50
CA ILE A 170 0.30 -18.10 -3.61
C ILE A 170 0.58 -18.52 -2.16
N TRP A 171 0.06 -19.67 -1.74
CA TRP A 171 0.34 -20.21 -0.41
C TRP A 171 1.81 -20.55 -0.20
N ASP A 172 2.51 -21.00 -1.23
CA ASP A 172 3.95 -21.27 -1.15
C ASP A 172 4.76 -20.00 -0.92
N VAL A 173 4.40 -18.91 -1.59
CA VAL A 173 4.98 -17.58 -1.33
C VAL A 173 4.68 -17.12 0.10
N ILE A 174 3.43 -17.22 0.54
CA ILE A 174 3.04 -16.80 1.90
C ILE A 174 3.84 -17.57 2.95
N ARG A 175 4.02 -18.88 2.79
CA ARG A 175 4.84 -19.69 3.72
C ARG A 175 6.29 -19.25 3.77
N LYS A 176 6.88 -18.85 2.65
CA LYS A 176 8.26 -18.35 2.58
C LYS A 176 8.48 -17.14 3.51
N TYR A 177 7.51 -16.21 3.55
CA TYR A 177 7.59 -14.98 4.36
C TYR A 177 6.97 -15.09 5.75
N GLY A 178 6.21 -16.14 6.02
CA GLY A 178 5.60 -16.41 7.32
C GLY A 178 6.46 -17.23 8.28
N GLN A 179 7.61 -17.70 7.86
CA GLN A 179 8.55 -18.44 8.70
C GLN A 179 9.30 -17.46 9.61
N PRO A 180 9.50 -17.78 10.91
CA PRO A 180 10.44 -17.04 11.73
C PRO A 180 11.81 -17.05 11.04
N GLN A 181 12.40 -15.89 10.88
CA GLN A 181 13.81 -15.83 10.46
C GLN A 181 14.62 -16.36 11.63
N ASN A 182 15.22 -17.55 11.44
CA ASN A 182 16.19 -18.06 12.39
C ASN A 182 17.47 -17.22 12.18
N ASP A 183 17.71 -16.33 13.11
CA ASP A 183 18.98 -15.61 13.25
C ASP A 183 20.13 -16.59 13.59
#